data_23de7a34cb9686569528af4e76a1e388
#
_entry.id   23de7a34cb9686569528af4e76a1e388
#
_cell.length_a   1.000
_cell.length_b   1.000
_cell.length_c   1.000
_cell.angle_alpha   90.00
_cell.angle_beta   90.00
_cell.angle_gamma   90.00
#
_symmetry.space_group_name_H-M   'P 1'
#
loop_
_entity.id
_entity.type
_entity.pdbx_description
1 polymer ?
#
loop_
_entity_poly.entity_id
_entity_poly.type
_entity_poly.pdbx_seq_one_letter_code
_entity_poly.pdbx_strand_id
1 'polypeptide(L)'
;MSAIAGQLSIVVGSYHLLKPNKGMGTLIGAFQDVDPRVVSVIGAGVAGTEAIKKAVDNKAHIKIIDLSKKRLEELENIYGNHNIEYIVSTETSIEEALKESDLVIGAVYVIGKQAPIVVKDSMLRQMKPGAVMVDISIDQGGCFESSKPTTHANPTYEHEGIIHYCVTNMPGAVPLTATEALNKATLPYILELVNKGIDNALASNNHLANGLNIKNYKVVHEAVKESLFL
;
A
#
# COMPACT_ATOMS: atom_id res chain seq x y z
N MET A 1 -4.12 -4.42 9.41
CA MET A 1 -4.58 -3.22 8.69
C MET A 1 -3.90 -3.07 7.32
N SER A 2 -2.57 -3.07 7.24
CA SER A 2 -1.86 -2.93 5.94
C SER A 2 -2.27 -3.97 4.89
N ALA A 3 -2.46 -5.24 5.28
CA ALA A 3 -2.94 -6.28 4.37
C ALA A 3 -4.33 -5.98 3.79
N ILE A 4 -5.25 -5.49 4.63
CA ILE A 4 -6.60 -5.09 4.19
C ILE A 4 -6.53 -3.89 3.23
N ALA A 5 -5.69 -2.89 3.54
CA ALA A 5 -5.49 -1.75 2.65
C ALA A 5 -4.94 -2.19 1.27
N GLY A 6 -4.01 -3.15 1.26
CA GLY A 6 -3.49 -3.73 0.01
C GLY A 6 -4.58 -4.35 -0.86
N GLN A 7 -5.44 -5.19 -0.29
CA GLN A 7 -6.57 -5.76 -1.04
C GLN A 7 -7.58 -4.71 -1.48
N LEU A 8 -7.91 -3.75 -0.59
CA LEU A 8 -8.82 -2.67 -0.91
C LEU A 8 -8.30 -1.77 -2.03
N SER A 9 -6.99 -1.55 -2.13
CA SER A 9 -6.41 -0.69 -3.16
C SER A 9 -6.78 -1.14 -4.58
N ILE A 10 -6.80 -2.45 -4.82
CA ILE A 10 -7.24 -3.02 -6.10
C ILE A 10 -8.76 -2.87 -6.29
N VAL A 11 -9.54 -3.07 -5.25
CA VAL A 11 -11.01 -2.93 -5.32
C VAL A 11 -11.40 -1.48 -5.66
N VAL A 12 -10.89 -0.50 -4.91
CA VAL A 12 -11.21 0.92 -5.14
C VAL A 12 -10.57 1.43 -6.43
N GLY A 13 -9.34 1.00 -6.75
CA GLY A 13 -8.68 1.34 -8.00
C GLY A 13 -9.49 0.87 -9.20
N SER A 14 -9.94 -0.38 -9.20
CA SER A 14 -10.80 -0.94 -10.25
C SER A 14 -12.13 -0.20 -10.37
N TYR A 15 -12.74 0.17 -9.24
CA TYR A 15 -13.99 0.94 -9.23
C TYR A 15 -13.80 2.33 -9.86
N HIS A 16 -12.71 3.01 -9.55
CA HIS A 16 -12.45 4.34 -10.09
C HIS A 16 -11.92 4.33 -11.54
N LEU A 17 -11.48 3.19 -12.08
CA LEU A 17 -11.24 3.02 -13.52
C LEU A 17 -12.51 3.03 -14.37
N LEU A 18 -13.69 2.85 -13.76
CA LEU A 18 -14.97 2.86 -14.47
C LEU A 18 -15.31 4.26 -15.01
N LYS A 19 -15.91 4.32 -16.19
CA LYS A 19 -16.26 5.60 -16.86
C LYS A 19 -17.16 6.52 -16.05
N PRO A 20 -18.20 6.03 -15.31
CA PRO A 20 -19.00 6.89 -14.43
C PRO A 20 -18.21 7.61 -13.34
N ASN A 21 -17.04 7.07 -12.96
CA ASN A 21 -16.13 7.65 -11.96
C ASN A 21 -15.00 8.47 -12.60
N LYS A 22 -15.15 8.92 -13.86
CA LYS A 22 -14.19 9.65 -14.68
C LYS A 22 -12.95 8.84 -15.12
N GLY A 23 -12.87 7.57 -14.77
CA GLY A 23 -11.81 6.67 -15.19
C GLY A 23 -11.80 6.38 -16.69
N MET A 24 -10.83 5.60 -17.12
CA MET A 24 -10.64 5.23 -18.52
C MET A 24 -11.82 4.43 -19.10
N GLY A 25 -12.67 3.81 -18.26
CA GLY A 25 -13.78 2.95 -18.69
C GLY A 25 -13.33 1.53 -19.01
N THR A 26 -12.51 0.92 -18.14
CA THR A 26 -11.88 -0.38 -18.38
C THR A 26 -11.96 -1.29 -17.15
N LEU A 27 -11.91 -2.61 -17.39
CA LEU A 27 -11.66 -3.63 -16.36
C LEU A 27 -10.14 -3.85 -16.23
N ILE A 28 -9.67 -4.24 -15.05
CA ILE A 28 -8.23 -4.51 -14.85
C ILE A 28 -7.79 -5.88 -15.40
N GLY A 29 -8.67 -6.87 -15.37
CA GLY A 29 -8.37 -8.23 -15.84
C GLY A 29 -8.67 -8.45 -17.32
N ALA A 30 -8.10 -9.50 -17.87
CA ALA A 30 -8.40 -9.94 -19.23
C ALA A 30 -9.88 -10.35 -19.37
N PHE A 31 -10.47 -10.06 -20.51
CA PHE A 31 -11.83 -10.49 -20.85
C PHE A 31 -11.90 -10.93 -22.31
N GLN A 32 -12.13 -12.22 -22.56
CA GLN A 32 -12.10 -12.83 -23.90
C GLN A 32 -10.79 -12.51 -24.62
N ASP A 33 -10.84 -11.84 -25.77
CA ASP A 33 -9.68 -11.44 -26.59
C ASP A 33 -9.19 -10.01 -26.24
N VAL A 34 -9.68 -9.41 -25.13
CA VAL A 34 -9.23 -8.10 -24.64
C VAL A 34 -8.11 -8.28 -23.63
N ASP A 35 -6.97 -7.69 -23.89
CA ASP A 35 -5.80 -7.76 -23.01
C ASP A 35 -6.07 -7.16 -21.63
N PRO A 36 -5.44 -7.73 -20.58
CA PRO A 36 -5.50 -7.18 -19.24
C PRO A 36 -4.87 -5.79 -19.18
N ARG A 37 -5.30 -4.99 -18.20
CA ARG A 37 -4.71 -3.68 -17.93
C ARG A 37 -3.50 -3.81 -17.02
N VAL A 38 -2.63 -2.81 -17.11
CA VAL A 38 -1.38 -2.77 -16.36
C VAL A 38 -1.64 -2.20 -14.96
N VAL A 39 -1.31 -3.00 -13.96
CA VAL A 39 -1.34 -2.62 -12.53
C VAL A 39 0.09 -2.57 -12.02
N SER A 40 0.60 -1.38 -11.72
CA SER A 40 1.91 -1.20 -11.10
C SER A 40 1.80 -1.11 -9.60
N VAL A 41 2.56 -1.92 -8.85
CA VAL A 41 2.63 -1.89 -7.39
C VAL A 41 4.02 -1.45 -6.97
N ILE A 42 4.13 -0.26 -6.36
CA ILE A 42 5.39 0.32 -5.90
C ILE A 42 5.52 0.06 -4.40
N GLY A 43 6.45 -0.82 -4.04
CA GLY A 43 6.66 -1.36 -2.70
C GLY A 43 5.97 -2.72 -2.52
N ALA A 44 6.76 -3.76 -2.26
CA ALA A 44 6.30 -5.15 -2.11
C ALA A 44 6.35 -5.63 -0.64
N GLY A 45 6.11 -4.72 0.30
CA GLY A 45 5.89 -5.01 1.72
C GLY A 45 4.55 -5.70 1.97
N VAL A 46 4.03 -5.67 3.19
CA VAL A 46 2.77 -6.34 3.56
C VAL A 46 1.59 -5.85 2.71
N ALA A 47 1.40 -4.53 2.58
CA ALA A 47 0.31 -3.96 1.80
C ALA A 47 0.47 -4.26 0.30
N GLY A 48 1.68 -4.03 -0.24
CA GLY A 48 1.96 -4.30 -1.66
C GLY A 48 1.78 -5.77 -2.03
N THR A 49 2.20 -6.69 -1.17
CA THR A 49 1.99 -8.14 -1.41
C THR A 49 0.51 -8.52 -1.51
N GLU A 50 -0.33 -7.96 -0.67
CA GLU A 50 -1.77 -8.21 -0.73
C GLU A 50 -2.43 -7.51 -1.94
N ALA A 51 -1.91 -6.36 -2.37
CA ALA A 51 -2.33 -5.73 -3.63
C ALA A 51 -1.94 -6.61 -4.83
N ILE A 52 -0.69 -7.10 -4.88
CA ILE A 52 -0.20 -8.01 -5.91
C ILE A 52 -1.07 -9.26 -5.99
N LYS A 53 -1.29 -9.93 -4.87
CA LYS A 53 -2.15 -11.12 -4.79
C LYS A 53 -3.54 -10.84 -5.37
N LYS A 54 -4.16 -9.73 -4.98
CA LYS A 54 -5.48 -9.35 -5.48
C LYS A 54 -5.48 -9.01 -6.97
N ALA A 55 -4.42 -8.39 -7.48
CA ALA A 55 -4.25 -8.12 -8.92
C ALA A 55 -4.06 -9.42 -9.72
N VAL A 56 -3.30 -10.40 -9.19
CA VAL A 56 -3.15 -11.75 -9.77
C VAL A 56 -4.51 -12.46 -9.83
N ASP A 57 -5.29 -12.44 -8.75
CA ASP A 57 -6.63 -13.03 -8.71
C ASP A 57 -7.57 -12.42 -9.78
N ASN A 58 -7.38 -11.15 -10.11
CA ASN A 58 -8.10 -10.45 -11.18
C ASN A 58 -7.50 -10.65 -12.58
N LYS A 59 -6.42 -11.41 -12.72
CA LYS A 59 -5.72 -11.68 -13.99
C LYS A 59 -5.25 -10.39 -14.70
N ALA A 60 -4.78 -9.41 -13.95
CA ALA A 60 -4.17 -8.20 -14.47
C ALA A 60 -2.77 -8.47 -15.03
N HIS A 61 -2.25 -7.56 -15.86
CA HIS A 61 -0.81 -7.48 -16.13
C HIS A 61 -0.15 -6.67 -15.00
N ILE A 62 0.85 -7.23 -14.32
CA ILE A 62 1.35 -6.65 -13.08
C ILE A 62 2.81 -6.26 -13.21
N LYS A 63 3.15 -5.04 -12.82
CA LYS A 63 4.52 -4.56 -12.62
C LYS A 63 4.78 -4.42 -11.13
N ILE A 64 5.66 -5.27 -10.60
CA ILE A 64 6.05 -5.27 -9.18
C ILE A 64 7.36 -4.51 -9.07
N ILE A 65 7.36 -3.39 -8.33
CA ILE A 65 8.49 -2.49 -8.22
C ILE A 65 8.93 -2.43 -6.75
N ASP A 66 10.16 -2.87 -6.44
CA ASP A 66 10.70 -2.83 -5.08
C ASP A 66 12.22 -2.57 -5.10
N LEU A 67 12.75 -1.98 -4.02
CA LEU A 67 14.19 -1.78 -3.85
C LEU A 67 14.95 -3.09 -3.63
N SER A 68 14.31 -4.08 -3.02
CA SER A 68 14.92 -5.34 -2.62
C SER A 68 14.84 -6.38 -3.74
N LYS A 69 15.97 -6.63 -4.41
CA LYS A 69 16.07 -7.74 -5.39
C LYS A 69 15.66 -9.07 -4.79
N LYS A 70 16.08 -9.35 -3.55
CA LYS A 70 15.71 -10.57 -2.84
C LYS A 70 14.18 -10.70 -2.71
N ARG A 71 13.50 -9.60 -2.41
CA ARG A 71 12.04 -9.59 -2.31
C ARG A 71 11.35 -9.87 -3.65
N LEU A 72 11.89 -9.31 -4.73
CA LEU A 72 11.41 -9.58 -6.09
C LEU A 72 11.58 -11.05 -6.46
N GLU A 73 12.75 -11.65 -6.17
CA GLU A 73 13.03 -13.08 -6.40
C GLU A 73 12.08 -14.00 -5.59
N GLU A 74 11.78 -13.65 -4.33
CA GLU A 74 10.81 -14.37 -3.50
C GLU A 74 9.41 -14.36 -4.15
N LEU A 75 8.97 -13.21 -4.68
CA LEU A 75 7.67 -13.09 -5.33
C LEU A 75 7.64 -13.78 -6.70
N GLU A 76 8.72 -13.75 -7.44
CA GLU A 76 8.87 -14.49 -8.70
C GLU A 76 8.76 -16.00 -8.49
N ASN A 77 9.36 -16.52 -7.43
CA ASN A 77 9.22 -17.93 -7.04
C ASN A 77 7.77 -18.32 -6.67
N ILE A 78 6.97 -17.37 -6.16
CA ILE A 78 5.58 -17.62 -5.77
C ILE A 78 4.63 -17.52 -6.98
N TYR A 79 4.78 -16.50 -7.82
CA TYR A 79 3.80 -16.16 -8.87
C TYR A 79 4.27 -16.50 -10.28
N GLY A 80 5.57 -16.75 -10.51
CA GLY A 80 6.13 -16.95 -11.85
C GLY A 80 6.12 -15.68 -12.70
N ASN A 81 6.34 -15.83 -14.00
CA ASN A 81 6.52 -14.70 -14.94
C ASN A 81 5.33 -14.48 -15.89
N HIS A 82 4.23 -15.22 -15.71
CA HIS A 82 3.08 -15.05 -16.60
C HIS A 82 2.31 -13.77 -16.26
N ASN A 83 2.34 -12.79 -17.14
CA ASN A 83 1.75 -11.46 -16.95
C ASN A 83 2.29 -10.67 -15.75
N ILE A 84 3.51 -10.99 -15.27
CA ILE A 84 4.14 -10.28 -14.16
C ILE A 84 5.57 -9.89 -14.52
N GLU A 85 5.91 -8.63 -14.30
CA GLU A 85 7.26 -8.08 -14.41
C GLU A 85 7.79 -7.71 -13.02
N TYR A 86 9.05 -8.09 -12.74
CA TYR A 86 9.74 -7.81 -11.48
C TYR A 86 10.82 -6.76 -11.71
N ILE A 87 10.62 -5.57 -11.16
CA ILE A 87 11.39 -4.39 -11.50
C ILE A 87 12.10 -3.83 -10.26
N VAL A 88 13.43 -3.69 -10.34
CA VAL A 88 14.18 -3.01 -9.28
C VAL A 88 13.85 -1.52 -9.33
N SER A 89 13.45 -0.98 -8.17
CA SER A 89 13.01 0.40 -8.02
C SER A 89 14.15 1.38 -8.25
N THR A 90 14.00 2.21 -9.26
CA THR A 90 14.80 3.41 -9.56
C THR A 90 13.86 4.49 -10.06
N GLU A 91 14.30 5.74 -10.08
CA GLU A 91 13.48 6.83 -10.64
C GLU A 91 13.07 6.54 -12.09
N THR A 92 14.01 6.10 -12.92
CA THR A 92 13.78 5.75 -14.34
C THR A 92 12.80 4.58 -14.49
N SER A 93 13.00 3.50 -13.72
CA SER A 93 12.13 2.33 -13.85
C SER A 93 10.69 2.60 -13.40
N ILE A 94 10.52 3.47 -12.40
CA ILE A 94 9.19 3.94 -11.98
C ILE A 94 8.55 4.76 -13.10
N GLU A 95 9.28 5.74 -13.66
CA GLU A 95 8.78 6.57 -14.75
C GLU A 95 8.35 5.76 -15.97
N GLU A 96 9.14 4.76 -16.38
CA GLU A 96 8.80 3.85 -17.48
C GLU A 96 7.54 3.02 -17.16
N ALA A 97 7.43 2.48 -15.95
CA ALA A 97 6.27 1.73 -15.54
C ALA A 97 4.99 2.59 -15.54
N LEU A 98 5.08 3.84 -15.08
CA LEU A 98 3.94 4.77 -15.04
C LEU A 98 3.34 5.05 -16.42
N LYS A 99 4.16 5.15 -17.47
CA LYS A 99 3.69 5.39 -18.86
C LYS A 99 2.72 4.31 -19.35
N GLU A 100 2.91 3.09 -18.90
CA GLU A 100 2.10 1.94 -19.31
C GLU A 100 0.96 1.64 -18.34
N SER A 101 1.00 2.20 -17.12
CA SER A 101 0.07 1.86 -16.04
C SER A 101 -1.33 2.43 -16.27
N ASP A 102 -2.32 1.59 -16.01
CA ASP A 102 -3.73 1.97 -15.92
C ASP A 102 -4.14 2.17 -14.45
N LEU A 103 -3.52 1.40 -13.53
CA LEU A 103 -3.68 1.53 -12.08
C LEU A 103 -2.31 1.48 -11.39
N VAL A 104 -2.03 2.43 -10.52
CA VAL A 104 -0.79 2.49 -9.73
C VAL A 104 -1.13 2.41 -8.25
N ILE A 105 -0.46 1.50 -7.53
CA ILE A 105 -0.59 1.33 -6.08
C ILE A 105 0.71 1.76 -5.42
N GLY A 106 0.66 2.81 -4.61
CA GLY A 106 1.76 3.23 -3.74
C GLY A 106 1.66 2.51 -2.39
N ALA A 107 2.63 1.65 -2.10
CA ALA A 107 2.67 0.83 -0.89
C ALA A 107 4.04 0.86 -0.20
N VAL A 108 4.70 2.02 -0.24
CA VAL A 108 6.01 2.24 0.37
C VAL A 108 5.83 2.52 1.86
N TYR A 109 6.58 1.80 2.70
CA TYR A 109 6.49 1.93 4.14
C TYR A 109 7.88 2.02 4.77
N VAL A 110 8.10 3.04 5.61
CA VAL A 110 9.30 3.18 6.43
C VAL A 110 8.91 3.24 7.90
N ILE A 111 9.45 2.31 8.70
CA ILE A 111 9.11 2.19 10.13
C ILE A 111 9.46 3.49 10.87
N GLY A 112 8.45 4.11 11.52
CA GLY A 112 8.62 5.29 12.35
C GLY A 112 8.98 6.59 11.61
N LYS A 113 8.94 6.61 10.27
CA LYS A 113 9.28 7.79 9.44
C LYS A 113 8.19 8.07 8.41
N GLN A 114 8.23 9.24 7.82
CA GLN A 114 7.40 9.55 6.66
C GLN A 114 7.79 8.67 5.47
N ALA A 115 6.81 8.36 4.63
CA ALA A 115 7.07 7.65 3.38
C ALA A 115 7.93 8.54 2.45
N PRO A 116 8.94 7.98 1.77
CA PRO A 116 9.67 8.74 0.76
C PRO A 116 8.78 8.99 -0.45
N ILE A 117 8.94 10.14 -1.09
CA ILE A 117 8.31 10.43 -2.38
C ILE A 117 9.02 9.61 -3.46
N VAL A 118 8.29 8.71 -4.10
CA VAL A 118 8.80 7.83 -5.17
C VAL A 118 8.23 8.17 -6.55
N VAL A 119 7.08 8.86 -6.62
CA VAL A 119 6.50 9.38 -7.86
C VAL A 119 6.48 10.89 -7.79
N LYS A 120 7.20 11.54 -8.71
CA LYS A 120 7.23 12.99 -8.85
C LYS A 120 6.06 13.48 -9.69
N ASP A 121 5.62 14.70 -9.44
CA ASP A 121 4.52 15.34 -10.18
C ASP A 121 4.80 15.43 -11.70
N SER A 122 6.06 15.66 -12.06
CA SER A 122 6.50 15.72 -13.47
C SER A 122 6.28 14.41 -14.24
N MET A 123 6.24 13.26 -13.56
CA MET A 123 6.04 11.94 -14.19
C MET A 123 4.59 11.72 -14.62
N LEU A 124 3.63 12.38 -13.95
CA LEU A 124 2.19 12.18 -14.19
C LEU A 124 1.77 12.54 -15.61
N ARG A 125 2.41 13.54 -16.22
CA ARG A 125 2.10 14.00 -17.61
C ARG A 125 2.33 12.94 -18.66
N GLN A 126 3.07 11.89 -18.35
CA GLN A 126 3.36 10.78 -19.26
C GLN A 126 2.41 9.60 -19.06
N MET A 127 1.57 9.65 -18.02
CA MET A 127 0.57 8.63 -17.74
C MET A 127 -0.64 8.76 -18.66
N LYS A 128 -1.40 7.69 -18.78
CA LYS A 128 -2.63 7.66 -19.57
C LYS A 128 -3.73 8.47 -18.88
N PRO A 129 -4.41 9.41 -19.57
CA PRO A 129 -5.53 10.14 -18.96
C PRO A 129 -6.62 9.20 -18.44
N GLY A 130 -7.12 9.46 -17.23
CA GLY A 130 -8.10 8.62 -16.56
C GLY A 130 -7.53 7.36 -15.89
N ALA A 131 -6.19 7.21 -15.86
CA ALA A 131 -5.53 6.24 -15.00
C ALA A 131 -5.80 6.59 -13.52
N VAL A 132 -5.65 5.58 -12.66
CA VAL A 132 -5.92 5.72 -11.23
C VAL A 132 -4.65 5.48 -10.41
N MET A 133 -4.40 6.34 -9.44
CA MET A 133 -3.33 6.18 -8.45
C MET A 133 -3.94 6.04 -7.05
N VAL A 134 -3.60 4.96 -6.35
CA VAL A 134 -4.04 4.69 -4.98
C VAL A 134 -2.83 4.76 -4.06
N ASP A 135 -2.79 5.72 -3.16
CA ASP A 135 -1.71 5.88 -2.19
C ASP A 135 -2.07 5.27 -0.84
N ILE A 136 -1.61 4.04 -0.57
CA ILE A 136 -1.78 3.37 0.73
C ILE A 136 -0.89 4.02 1.80
N SER A 137 0.20 4.69 1.39
CA SER A 137 1.17 5.33 2.28
C SER A 137 0.69 6.68 2.81
N ILE A 138 -0.53 7.10 2.44
CA ILE A 138 -1.08 8.43 2.76
C ILE A 138 -1.07 8.74 4.26
N ASP A 139 -1.31 7.74 5.13
CA ASP A 139 -1.25 7.88 6.59
C ASP A 139 0.16 8.25 7.10
N GLN A 140 1.20 8.09 6.26
CA GLN A 140 2.58 8.47 6.52
C GLN A 140 3.08 9.62 5.63
N GLY A 141 2.16 10.45 5.17
CA GLY A 141 2.46 11.62 4.32
C GLY A 141 2.30 11.37 2.83
N GLY A 142 2.10 10.12 2.40
CA GLY A 142 2.00 9.74 1.00
C GLY A 142 3.36 9.47 0.35
N CYS A 143 3.37 8.64 -0.70
CA CYS A 143 4.57 8.33 -1.47
C CYS A 143 4.54 8.92 -2.90
N PHE A 144 3.49 9.62 -3.28
CA PHE A 144 3.41 10.43 -4.50
C PHE A 144 3.48 11.90 -4.13
N GLU A 145 4.23 12.69 -4.88
CA GLU A 145 4.37 14.14 -4.64
C GLU A 145 3.03 14.87 -4.72
N SER A 146 2.13 14.38 -5.59
CA SER A 146 0.76 14.89 -5.78
C SER A 146 -0.22 14.43 -4.69
N SER A 147 0.15 13.51 -3.78
CA SER A 147 -0.77 12.96 -2.79
C SER A 147 -1.30 13.99 -1.80
N LYS A 148 -2.61 14.02 -1.64
CA LYS A 148 -3.33 14.84 -0.66
C LYS A 148 -4.33 13.97 0.08
N PRO A 149 -4.35 13.96 1.43
CA PRO A 149 -5.30 13.16 2.20
C PRO A 149 -6.75 13.42 1.80
N THR A 150 -7.50 12.35 1.57
CA THR A 150 -8.94 12.38 1.28
C THR A 150 -9.73 11.60 2.31
N THR A 151 -11.04 11.61 2.19
CA THR A 151 -11.95 10.94 3.13
C THR A 151 -12.83 9.93 2.41
N HIS A 152 -13.45 9.00 3.14
CA HIS A 152 -14.40 8.05 2.56
C HIS A 152 -15.62 8.72 1.90
N ALA A 153 -16.01 9.93 2.34
CA ALA A 153 -17.10 10.68 1.74
C ALA A 153 -16.72 11.35 0.42
N ASN A 154 -15.47 11.81 0.30
CA ASN A 154 -14.90 12.42 -0.92
C ASN A 154 -13.56 11.74 -1.21
N PRO A 155 -13.57 10.53 -1.79
CA PRO A 155 -12.41 9.64 -1.80
C PRO A 155 -11.36 10.01 -2.85
N THR A 156 -11.73 10.75 -3.89
CA THR A 156 -10.84 11.03 -5.02
C THR A 156 -10.78 12.50 -5.38
N TYR A 157 -9.69 12.87 -6.03
CA TYR A 157 -9.53 14.11 -6.79
C TYR A 157 -8.80 13.81 -8.09
N GLU A 158 -8.90 14.72 -9.04
CA GLU A 158 -8.18 14.67 -10.32
C GLU A 158 -6.99 15.62 -10.28
N HIS A 159 -5.83 15.17 -10.74
CA HIS A 159 -4.64 15.98 -10.90
C HIS A 159 -3.90 15.53 -12.18
N GLU A 160 -3.57 16.48 -13.07
CA GLU A 160 -2.96 16.22 -14.39
C GLU A 160 -3.71 15.13 -15.22
N GLY A 161 -5.05 15.06 -15.10
CA GLY A 161 -5.87 14.06 -15.80
C GLY A 161 -5.84 12.66 -15.17
N ILE A 162 -5.19 12.49 -14.01
CA ILE A 162 -5.05 11.23 -13.26
C ILE A 162 -5.92 11.28 -12.00
N ILE A 163 -6.64 10.21 -11.73
CA ILE A 163 -7.50 10.08 -10.56
C ILE A 163 -6.68 9.61 -9.38
N HIS A 164 -6.65 10.40 -8.31
CA HIS A 164 -5.97 10.07 -7.07
C HIS A 164 -6.97 9.62 -6.01
N TYR A 165 -6.73 8.44 -5.43
CA TYR A 165 -7.43 7.92 -4.27
C TYR A 165 -6.43 7.88 -3.10
N CYS A 166 -6.60 8.78 -2.14
CA CYS A 166 -5.68 8.98 -1.01
C CYS A 166 -6.44 9.00 0.32
N VAL A 167 -7.40 8.08 0.47
CA VAL A 167 -8.25 8.00 1.68
C VAL A 167 -7.43 7.52 2.86
N THR A 168 -7.38 8.33 3.91
CA THR A 168 -6.77 7.93 5.17
C THR A 168 -7.56 6.81 5.82
N ASN A 169 -6.84 5.87 6.49
CA ASN A 169 -7.47 4.71 7.12
C ASN A 169 -8.39 3.92 6.17
N MET A 170 -7.89 3.56 4.99
CA MET A 170 -8.62 2.75 4.01
C MET A 170 -9.39 1.55 4.61
N PRO A 171 -8.84 0.78 5.59
CA PRO A 171 -9.56 -0.33 6.22
C PRO A 171 -10.85 0.06 6.93
N GLY A 172 -11.05 1.34 7.22
CA GLY A 172 -12.31 1.87 7.75
C GLY A 172 -13.52 1.71 6.81
N ALA A 173 -13.28 1.47 5.50
CA ALA A 173 -14.33 1.14 4.54
C ALA A 173 -14.91 -0.28 4.72
N VAL A 174 -14.21 -1.17 5.43
CA VAL A 174 -14.63 -2.55 5.70
C VAL A 174 -14.54 -2.86 7.20
N PRO A 175 -15.31 -2.14 8.05
CA PRO A 175 -15.13 -2.16 9.49
C PRO A 175 -15.35 -3.54 10.12
N LEU A 176 -16.25 -4.35 9.59
CA LEU A 176 -16.47 -5.72 10.07
C LEU A 176 -15.21 -6.57 9.90
N THR A 177 -14.70 -6.67 8.66
CA THR A 177 -13.47 -7.41 8.35
C THR A 177 -12.27 -6.87 9.13
N ALA A 178 -12.14 -5.54 9.20
CA ALA A 178 -11.04 -4.88 9.88
C ALA A 178 -11.04 -5.18 11.38
N THR A 179 -12.20 -5.12 12.04
CA THR A 179 -12.37 -5.40 13.47
C THR A 179 -12.06 -6.86 13.79
N GLU A 180 -12.63 -7.79 13.02
CA GLU A 180 -12.37 -9.23 13.21
C GLU A 180 -10.88 -9.59 13.05
N ALA A 181 -10.25 -9.07 11.99
CA ALA A 181 -8.84 -9.33 11.72
C ALA A 181 -7.93 -8.71 12.81
N LEU A 182 -8.22 -7.47 13.21
CA LEU A 182 -7.46 -6.78 14.26
C LEU A 182 -7.59 -7.51 15.59
N ASN A 183 -8.81 -7.87 15.97
CA ASN A 183 -9.07 -8.58 17.23
C ASN A 183 -8.33 -9.93 17.28
N LYS A 184 -8.40 -10.73 16.20
CA LYS A 184 -7.65 -12.00 16.10
C LYS A 184 -6.13 -11.80 16.24
N ALA A 185 -5.59 -10.72 15.66
CA ALA A 185 -4.16 -10.45 15.70
C ALA A 185 -3.69 -9.91 17.07
N THR A 186 -4.50 -9.11 17.76
CA THR A 186 -4.10 -8.41 19.00
C THR A 186 -4.46 -9.15 20.28
N LEU A 187 -5.53 -9.94 20.27
CA LEU A 187 -6.02 -10.65 21.47
C LEU A 187 -4.95 -11.53 22.16
N PRO A 188 -4.12 -12.31 21.46
CA PRO A 188 -3.06 -13.09 22.12
C PRO A 188 -2.10 -12.23 22.94
N TYR A 189 -1.72 -11.06 22.44
CA TYR A 189 -0.83 -10.13 23.14
C TYR A 189 -1.51 -9.46 24.34
N ILE A 190 -2.81 -9.13 24.20
CA ILE A 190 -3.61 -8.58 25.32
C ILE A 190 -3.70 -9.62 26.43
N LEU A 191 -4.00 -10.87 26.10
CA LEU A 191 -4.07 -11.96 27.09
C LEU A 191 -2.72 -12.22 27.75
N GLU A 192 -1.62 -12.11 27.02
CA GLU A 192 -0.28 -12.23 27.58
C GLU A 192 0.02 -11.13 28.60
N LEU A 193 -0.31 -9.88 28.27
CA LEU A 193 -0.17 -8.74 29.20
C LEU A 193 -1.03 -8.92 30.46
N VAL A 194 -2.26 -9.39 30.32
CA VAL A 194 -3.18 -9.61 31.46
C VAL A 194 -2.67 -10.75 32.36
N ASN A 195 -2.23 -11.86 31.78
CA ASN A 195 -1.84 -13.05 32.53
C ASN A 195 -0.48 -12.93 33.22
N LYS A 196 0.49 -12.25 32.58
CA LYS A 196 1.87 -12.15 33.08
C LYS A 196 2.17 -10.82 33.80
N GLY A 197 1.33 -9.81 33.63
CA GLY A 197 1.65 -8.43 33.96
C GLY A 197 2.62 -7.79 32.96
N ILE A 198 2.65 -6.46 32.91
CA ILE A 198 3.38 -5.69 31.88
C ILE A 198 4.87 -6.04 31.85
N ASP A 199 5.55 -5.97 32.98
CA ASP A 199 7.03 -6.15 33.02
C ASP A 199 7.46 -7.56 32.62
N ASN A 200 6.76 -8.61 33.06
CA ASN A 200 7.06 -9.99 32.70
C ASN A 200 6.72 -10.30 31.23
N ALA A 201 5.62 -9.76 30.72
CA ALA A 201 5.25 -9.91 29.33
C ALA A 201 6.28 -9.26 28.40
N LEU A 202 6.70 -8.04 28.70
CA LEU A 202 7.74 -7.34 27.92
C LEU A 202 9.10 -8.07 28.00
N ALA A 203 9.46 -8.62 29.16
CA ALA A 203 10.72 -9.37 29.32
C ALA A 203 10.73 -10.72 28.56
N SER A 204 9.56 -11.36 28.42
CA SER A 204 9.43 -12.68 27.79
C SER A 204 9.04 -12.65 26.31
N ASN A 205 8.64 -11.49 25.78
CA ASN A 205 8.16 -11.37 24.41
C ASN A 205 8.73 -10.12 23.72
N ASN A 206 9.74 -10.34 22.86
CA ASN A 206 10.40 -9.26 22.13
C ASN A 206 9.46 -8.48 21.21
N HIS A 207 8.40 -9.10 20.67
CA HIS A 207 7.43 -8.38 19.84
C HIS A 207 6.64 -7.36 20.65
N LEU A 208 6.26 -7.71 21.88
CA LEU A 208 5.64 -6.75 22.80
C LEU A 208 6.63 -5.66 23.22
N ALA A 209 7.88 -6.03 23.52
CA ALA A 209 8.92 -5.08 23.91
C ALA A 209 9.19 -4.06 22.79
N ASN A 210 9.24 -4.50 21.54
CA ASN A 210 9.41 -3.64 20.36
C ASN A 210 8.23 -2.67 20.12
N GLY A 211 7.06 -2.97 20.64
CA GLY A 211 5.89 -2.09 20.60
C GLY A 211 5.84 -1.03 21.72
N LEU A 212 6.78 -1.05 22.66
CA LEU A 212 6.78 -0.14 23.80
C LEU A 212 7.34 1.24 23.38
N ASN A 213 6.47 2.22 23.24
CA ASN A 213 6.85 3.58 22.86
C ASN A 213 7.14 4.47 24.06
N ILE A 214 6.31 4.38 25.12
CA ILE A 214 6.40 5.24 26.30
C ILE A 214 6.35 4.38 27.56
N LYS A 215 7.28 4.58 28.51
CA LYS A 215 7.28 4.00 29.83
C LYS A 215 7.59 5.09 30.86
N ASN A 216 6.78 5.17 31.93
CA ASN A 216 6.97 6.14 33.01
C ASN A 216 7.16 7.58 32.52
N TYR A 217 6.28 8.03 31.62
CA TYR A 217 6.29 9.38 31.00
C TYR A 217 7.53 9.69 30.15
N LYS A 218 8.34 8.69 29.81
CA LYS A 218 9.51 8.85 28.93
C LYS A 218 9.33 8.06 27.66
N VAL A 219 9.66 8.69 26.53
CA VAL A 219 9.75 7.99 25.24
C VAL A 219 10.94 7.04 25.29
N VAL A 220 10.69 5.75 25.06
CA VAL A 220 11.72 4.69 25.12
C VAL A 220 12.05 4.09 23.76
N HIS A 221 11.20 4.28 22.75
CA HIS A 221 11.42 3.75 21.40
C HIS A 221 12.28 4.72 20.58
N GLU A 222 13.44 4.26 20.08
CA GLU A 222 14.43 5.13 19.40
C GLU A 222 13.85 5.84 18.17
N ALA A 223 13.14 5.13 17.26
CA ALA A 223 12.55 5.76 16.08
C ALA A 223 11.51 6.85 16.44
N VAL A 224 10.82 6.70 17.58
CA VAL A 224 9.90 7.72 18.08
C VAL A 224 10.65 8.92 18.64
N LYS A 225 11.76 8.69 19.37
CA LYS A 225 12.64 9.78 19.83
C LYS A 225 13.17 10.60 18.64
N GLU A 226 13.73 9.91 17.63
CA GLU A 226 14.24 10.56 16.41
C GLU A 226 13.16 11.40 15.71
N SER A 227 11.92 10.89 15.61
CA SER A 227 10.83 11.61 14.93
C SER A 227 10.31 12.82 15.71
N LEU A 228 10.49 12.83 17.04
CA LEU A 228 10.09 13.92 17.92
C LEU A 228 11.23 14.90 18.23
N PHE A 229 12.41 14.69 17.65
CA PHE A 229 13.62 15.49 17.91
C PHE A 229 14.02 15.51 19.41
N LEU A 230 13.81 14.38 20.13
CA LEU A 230 14.08 14.22 21.56
C LEU A 230 15.40 13.49 21.81
#